data_e1f76a7cc6c6e1a49d345eb49c53a0b2
#
_entry.id   e1f76a7cc6c6e1a49d345eb49c53a0b2
#
_cell.length_a   1.000
_cell.length_b   1.000
_cell.length_c   1.000
_cell.angle_alpha   90.00
_cell.angle_beta   90.00
_cell.angle_gamma   90.00
#
_symmetry.space_group_name_H-M   'P 1'
#
loop_
_entity.id
_entity.type
_entity.pdbx_description
1 polymer ?
#
loop_
_entity_poly.entity_id
_entity_poly.type
_entity_poly.pdbx_seq_one_letter_code
_entity_poly.pdbx_strand_id
1 'polypeptide(L)'
;SSDEKLARARALGADHLINYRTTPAWGATVQDITGHRGADIILELGGPGTLSQSFEAVRVGGHIALIGVLTGFEGHVPTHLLMSKQARLQGLVVGHRRQQQDYVNALNLQASRPVIDKVFDFAALPDAFRYLQSGAHFGKICVEW
;
A
#
# COMPACT_ATOMS: atom_id res chain seq x y z
N SER A 1 -6.00 9.34 1.74
CA SER A 1 -5.39 9.46 3.06
C SER A 1 -6.15 10.48 3.90
N SER A 2 -6.26 10.27 5.19
CA SER A 2 -6.79 11.21 6.19
C SER A 2 -6.07 10.98 7.51
N ASP A 3 -6.06 11.99 8.37
CA ASP A 3 -5.38 11.87 9.67
C ASP A 3 -6.07 10.84 10.57
N GLU A 4 -7.38 10.68 10.45
CA GLU A 4 -8.14 9.60 11.11
C GLU A 4 -7.62 8.21 10.71
N LYS A 5 -7.44 7.97 9.41
CA LYS A 5 -6.87 6.69 8.91
C LYS A 5 -5.44 6.49 9.36
N LEU A 6 -4.66 7.56 9.44
CA LEU A 6 -3.29 7.49 9.96
C LEU A 6 -3.28 7.15 11.46
N ALA A 7 -4.19 7.72 12.26
CA ALA A 7 -4.32 7.35 13.67
C ALA A 7 -4.66 5.86 13.86
N ARG A 8 -5.55 5.31 13.02
CA ARG A 8 -5.83 3.86 12.99
C ARG A 8 -4.60 3.03 12.59
N ALA A 9 -3.82 3.49 11.60
CA ALA A 9 -2.58 2.82 11.21
C ALA A 9 -1.55 2.81 12.35
N ARG A 10 -1.43 3.90 13.10
CA ARG A 10 -0.57 3.96 14.30
C ARG A 10 -0.99 2.97 15.36
N ALA A 11 -2.29 2.85 15.63
CA ALA A 11 -2.82 1.88 16.58
C ALA A 11 -2.54 0.42 16.18
N LEU A 12 -2.31 0.17 14.89
CA LEU A 12 -1.92 -1.13 14.34
C LEU A 12 -0.39 -1.34 14.29
N GLY A 13 0.40 -0.40 14.79
CA GLY A 13 1.85 -0.54 14.93
C GLY A 13 2.67 0.18 13.87
N ALA A 14 2.11 1.13 13.11
CA ALA A 14 2.91 1.95 12.21
C ALA A 14 3.77 2.95 13.01
N ASP A 15 5.10 2.90 12.85
CA ASP A 15 6.05 3.76 13.57
C ASP A 15 6.00 5.21 13.07
N HIS A 16 5.88 5.41 11.77
CA HIS A 16 5.85 6.73 11.13
C HIS A 16 4.64 6.86 10.23
N LEU A 17 4.06 8.06 10.21
CA LEU A 17 2.85 8.35 9.45
C LEU A 17 3.08 9.57 8.57
N ILE A 18 2.73 9.47 7.30
CA ILE A 18 2.83 10.56 6.34
C ILE A 18 1.49 10.72 5.63
N ASN A 19 0.88 11.90 5.75
CA ASN A 19 -0.28 12.24 4.96
C ASN A 19 0.20 12.85 3.63
N TYR A 20 0.20 12.07 2.56
CA TYR A 20 0.67 12.51 1.25
C TYR A 20 -0.14 13.68 0.66
N ARG A 21 -1.35 13.96 1.18
CA ARG A 21 -2.16 15.12 0.75
C ARG A 21 -1.60 16.43 1.29
N THR A 22 -1.08 16.41 2.51
CA THR A 22 -0.45 17.57 3.16
C THR A 22 1.06 17.60 2.98
N THR A 23 1.66 16.45 2.63
CA THR A 23 3.09 16.27 2.42
C THR A 23 3.34 15.64 1.05
N PRO A 24 3.20 16.40 -0.05
CA PRO A 24 3.36 15.85 -1.41
C PRO A 24 4.75 15.27 -1.69
N ALA A 25 5.80 15.86 -1.10
CA ALA A 25 7.18 15.38 -1.18
C ALA A 25 7.49 14.31 -0.13
N TRP A 26 6.58 13.32 0.02
CA TRP A 26 6.69 12.30 1.05
C TRP A 26 7.92 11.38 0.87
N GLY A 27 8.47 11.28 -0.34
CA GLY A 27 9.70 10.53 -0.58
C GLY A 27 10.89 11.13 0.17
N ALA A 28 11.04 12.46 0.15
CA ALA A 28 12.04 13.17 0.94
C ALA A 28 11.81 12.98 2.43
N THR A 29 10.55 13.07 2.89
CA THR A 29 10.22 12.80 4.30
C THR A 29 10.62 11.39 4.74
N VAL A 30 10.47 10.38 3.88
CA VAL A 30 10.96 9.02 4.18
C VAL A 30 12.47 9.00 4.32
N GLN A 31 13.21 9.73 3.46
CA GLN A 31 14.66 9.85 3.59
C GLN A 31 15.05 10.46 4.94
N ASP A 32 14.39 11.55 5.34
CA ASP A 32 14.66 12.21 6.64
C ASP A 32 14.39 11.27 7.82
N ILE A 33 13.24 10.61 7.84
CA ILE A 33 12.85 9.66 8.91
C ILE A 33 13.85 8.50 9.04
N THR A 34 14.43 8.07 7.92
CA THR A 34 15.36 6.94 7.86
C THR A 34 16.83 7.34 7.96
N GLY A 35 17.14 8.58 8.32
CA GLY A 35 18.51 9.10 8.36
C GLY A 35 19.18 9.07 6.97
N HIS A 36 18.45 9.39 5.94
CA HIS A 36 18.85 9.39 4.52
C HIS A 36 19.21 8.01 3.96
N ARG A 37 18.88 6.94 4.66
CA ARG A 37 19.07 5.57 4.18
C ARG A 37 18.00 5.19 3.15
N GLY A 38 16.75 5.56 3.37
CA GLY A 38 15.59 5.16 2.60
C GLY A 38 14.99 3.81 3.02
N ALA A 39 13.81 3.51 2.49
CA ALA A 39 13.05 2.30 2.78
C ALA A 39 13.62 1.07 2.05
N ASP A 40 13.70 -0.07 2.73
CA ASP A 40 14.15 -1.34 2.14
C ASP A 40 13.17 -1.86 1.09
N ILE A 41 11.88 -1.80 1.41
CA ILE A 41 10.76 -2.30 0.59
C ILE A 41 9.67 -1.24 0.54
N ILE A 42 9.14 -1.00 -0.64
CA ILE A 42 7.96 -0.14 -0.86
C ILE A 42 6.88 -0.96 -1.52
N LEU A 43 5.67 -0.93 -0.95
CA LEU A 43 4.47 -1.46 -1.56
C LEU A 43 3.78 -0.34 -2.34
N GLU A 44 3.96 -0.34 -3.65
CA GLU A 44 3.45 0.71 -4.55
C GLU A 44 2.05 0.35 -5.05
N LEU A 45 1.06 1.07 -4.55
CA LEU A 45 -0.36 0.86 -4.87
C LEU A 45 -0.94 1.94 -5.79
N GLY A 46 -0.32 3.12 -5.79
CA GLY A 46 -0.81 4.27 -6.54
C GLY A 46 -0.50 4.18 -8.03
N GLY A 47 0.64 3.65 -8.39
CA GLY A 47 1.10 3.60 -9.77
C GLY A 47 1.74 4.91 -10.22
N PRO A 48 1.50 5.39 -11.46
CA PRO A 48 2.24 6.51 -12.07
C PRO A 48 2.28 7.78 -11.22
N GLY A 49 1.18 8.12 -10.54
CA GLY A 49 1.08 9.35 -9.75
C GLY A 49 1.88 9.34 -8.44
N THR A 50 2.34 8.18 -7.97
CA THR A 50 3.10 8.04 -6.73
C THR A 50 4.50 7.46 -6.95
N LEU A 51 4.75 6.84 -8.09
CA LEU A 51 5.96 6.08 -8.37
C LEU A 51 7.24 6.93 -8.26
N SER A 52 7.21 8.19 -8.67
CA SER A 52 8.38 9.07 -8.52
C SER A 52 8.78 9.28 -7.07
N GLN A 53 7.80 9.42 -6.16
CA GLN A 53 8.06 9.53 -4.74
C GLN A 53 8.53 8.20 -4.14
N SER A 54 8.05 7.08 -4.66
CA SER A 54 8.55 5.75 -4.28
C SER A 54 10.02 5.58 -4.65
N PHE A 55 10.46 6.06 -5.82
CA PHE A 55 11.86 6.06 -6.17
C PHE A 55 12.72 7.00 -5.29
N GLU A 56 12.17 8.13 -4.88
CA GLU A 56 12.80 9.01 -3.90
C GLU A 56 12.99 8.31 -2.56
N ALA A 57 11.94 7.67 -2.07
CA ALA A 57 11.86 7.03 -0.76
C ALA A 57 12.72 5.77 -0.63
N VAL A 58 12.88 4.98 -1.70
CA VAL A 58 13.59 3.70 -1.64
C VAL A 58 15.10 3.90 -1.39
N ARG A 59 15.71 2.99 -0.63
CA ARG A 59 17.17 3.00 -0.44
C ARG A 59 17.93 2.52 -1.69
N VAL A 60 19.24 2.71 -1.69
CA VAL A 60 20.11 2.07 -2.68
C VAL A 60 20.01 0.54 -2.54
N GLY A 61 19.79 -0.16 -3.64
CA GLY A 61 19.56 -1.60 -3.69
C GLY A 61 18.20 -2.05 -3.12
N GLY A 62 17.28 -1.12 -2.87
CA GLY A 62 15.95 -1.43 -2.32
C GLY A 62 14.98 -2.00 -3.37
N HIS A 63 13.79 -2.35 -2.91
CA HIS A 63 12.77 -3.03 -3.72
C HIS A 63 11.44 -2.27 -3.71
N ILE A 64 10.92 -1.99 -4.90
CA ILE A 64 9.58 -1.42 -5.09
C ILE A 64 8.68 -2.52 -5.69
N ALA A 65 7.71 -2.98 -4.93
CA ALA A 65 6.69 -3.93 -5.35
C ALA A 65 5.51 -3.15 -5.95
N LEU A 66 5.42 -3.10 -7.27
CA LEU A 66 4.34 -2.42 -7.99
C LEU A 66 3.11 -3.33 -8.04
N ILE A 67 2.12 -3.03 -7.21
CA ILE A 67 0.93 -3.85 -6.99
C ILE A 67 -0.31 -3.19 -7.58
N GLY A 68 -0.39 -1.85 -7.54
CA GLY A 68 -1.58 -1.10 -7.93
C GLY A 68 -1.32 0.03 -8.92
N VAL A 69 -2.40 0.43 -9.58
CA VAL A 69 -2.44 1.47 -10.60
C VAL A 69 -3.59 2.47 -10.35
N LEU A 70 -3.80 2.83 -9.07
CA LEU A 70 -4.93 3.65 -8.64
C LEU A 70 -4.97 5.04 -9.29
N THR A 71 -3.83 5.56 -9.75
CA THR A 71 -3.72 6.88 -10.39
C THR A 71 -3.64 6.81 -11.91
N GLY A 72 -3.72 5.61 -12.49
CA GLY A 72 -3.66 5.39 -13.95
C GLY A 72 -2.83 4.17 -14.34
N PHE A 73 -2.91 3.79 -15.60
CA PHE A 73 -2.20 2.63 -16.15
C PHE A 73 -0.87 3.00 -16.79
N GLU A 74 -0.69 4.25 -17.17
CA GLU A 74 0.48 4.75 -17.89
C GLU A 74 1.04 6.00 -17.21
N GLY A 75 2.35 6.19 -17.27
CA GLY A 75 2.98 7.38 -16.74
C GLY A 75 4.50 7.32 -16.76
N HIS A 76 5.12 8.39 -16.25
CA HIS A 76 6.56 8.54 -16.23
C HIS A 76 7.21 7.62 -15.19
N VAL A 77 8.26 6.92 -15.62
CA VAL A 77 9.17 6.19 -14.73
C VAL A 77 10.52 6.91 -14.72
N PRO A 78 10.96 7.43 -13.56
CA PRO A 78 12.25 8.13 -13.47
C PRO A 78 13.41 7.11 -13.53
N THR A 79 13.78 6.71 -14.74
CA THR A 79 14.77 5.65 -15.01
C THR A 79 16.15 5.97 -14.45
N HIS A 80 16.51 7.26 -14.38
CA HIS A 80 17.77 7.69 -13.77
C HIS A 80 17.83 7.36 -12.26
N LEU A 81 16.71 7.49 -11.54
CA LEU A 81 16.64 7.11 -10.11
C LEU A 81 16.69 5.60 -9.93
N LEU A 82 15.99 4.85 -10.79
CA LEU A 82 16.09 3.39 -10.80
C LEU A 82 17.52 2.92 -10.96
N MET A 83 18.24 3.51 -11.91
CA MET A 83 19.64 3.19 -12.20
C MET A 83 20.56 3.63 -11.06
N SER A 84 20.53 4.90 -10.66
CA SER A 84 21.45 5.46 -9.65
C SER A 84 21.29 4.82 -8.27
N LYS A 85 20.07 4.46 -7.91
CA LYS A 85 19.79 3.73 -6.66
C LYS A 85 19.94 2.22 -6.80
N GLN A 86 20.24 1.69 -7.99
CA GLN A 86 20.33 0.25 -8.23
C GLN A 86 19.08 -0.50 -7.66
N ALA A 87 17.94 0.18 -7.68
CA ALA A 87 16.71 -0.33 -7.10
C ALA A 87 16.04 -1.37 -8.03
N ARG A 88 15.26 -2.25 -7.43
CA ARG A 88 14.42 -3.19 -8.18
C ARG A 88 12.99 -2.67 -8.21
N LEU A 89 12.41 -2.56 -9.40
CA LEU A 89 10.97 -2.36 -9.62
C LEU A 89 10.37 -3.66 -10.15
N GLN A 90 9.49 -4.28 -9.39
CA GLN A 90 8.88 -5.56 -9.74
C GLN A 90 7.36 -5.46 -9.74
N GLY A 91 6.74 -5.70 -10.90
CA GLY A 91 5.29 -5.85 -11.00
C GLY A 91 4.81 -7.14 -10.34
N LEU A 92 3.74 -7.02 -9.56
CA LEU A 92 3.07 -8.14 -8.90
C LEU A 92 1.58 -8.11 -9.26
N VAL A 93 1.10 -9.25 -9.72
CA VAL A 93 -0.33 -9.51 -9.93
C VAL A 93 -0.73 -10.60 -8.96
N VAL A 94 -1.99 -10.61 -8.53
CA VAL A 94 -2.59 -11.60 -7.61
C VAL A 94 -1.85 -12.95 -7.51
N GLY A 95 -2.33 -13.85 -6.70
CA GLY A 95 -1.77 -15.19 -6.54
C GLY A 95 -2.72 -16.28 -7.03
N HIS A 96 -2.22 -17.48 -7.25
CA HIS A 96 -3.03 -18.67 -7.50
C HIS A 96 -3.46 -19.34 -6.19
N ARG A 97 -4.36 -20.33 -6.27
CA ARG A 97 -4.96 -21.01 -5.11
C ARG A 97 -3.93 -21.52 -4.09
N ARG A 98 -2.82 -22.12 -4.55
CA ARG A 98 -1.80 -22.63 -3.62
C ARG A 98 -1.17 -21.51 -2.80
N GLN A 99 -0.82 -20.38 -3.43
CA GLN A 99 -0.28 -19.21 -2.72
C GLN A 99 -1.29 -18.66 -1.71
N GLN A 100 -2.59 -18.64 -2.04
CA GLN A 100 -3.63 -18.26 -1.10
C GLN A 100 -3.68 -19.22 0.10
N GLN A 101 -3.59 -20.54 -0.14
CA GLN A 101 -3.58 -21.54 0.94
C GLN A 101 -2.37 -21.37 1.84
N ASP A 102 -1.18 -21.17 1.26
CA ASP A 102 0.06 -20.94 2.00
C ASP A 102 -0.05 -19.64 2.84
N TYR A 103 -0.65 -18.60 2.29
CA TYR A 103 -0.91 -17.34 2.99
C TYR A 103 -1.87 -17.52 4.17
N VAL A 104 -2.98 -18.24 3.99
CA VAL A 104 -3.93 -18.55 5.08
C VAL A 104 -3.24 -19.36 6.18
N ASN A 105 -2.43 -20.34 5.83
CA ASN A 105 -1.66 -21.13 6.80
C ASN A 105 -0.69 -20.22 7.61
N ALA A 106 0.00 -19.31 6.93
CA ALA A 106 0.90 -18.36 7.60
C ALA A 106 0.15 -17.41 8.55
N LEU A 107 -1.01 -16.89 8.15
CA LEU A 107 -1.86 -16.05 9.00
C LEU A 107 -2.32 -16.79 10.26
N ASN A 108 -2.69 -18.05 10.12
CA ASN A 108 -3.12 -18.87 11.25
C ASN A 108 -1.99 -19.15 12.26
N LEU A 109 -0.77 -19.39 11.74
CA LEU A 109 0.41 -19.62 12.59
C LEU A 109 0.82 -18.35 13.36
N GLN A 110 0.68 -17.18 12.73
CA GLN A 110 1.05 -15.90 13.34
C GLN A 110 -0.08 -15.28 14.17
N ALA A 111 -1.25 -15.91 14.23
CA ALA A 111 -2.47 -15.34 14.81
C ALA A 111 -2.83 -13.94 14.25
N SER A 112 -2.35 -13.64 13.05
CA SER A 112 -2.63 -12.38 12.37
C SER A 112 -4.03 -12.41 11.73
N ARG A 113 -4.73 -11.29 11.79
CA ARG A 113 -6.06 -11.16 11.18
C ARG A 113 -6.12 -9.90 10.32
N PRO A 114 -6.68 -9.97 9.11
CA PRO A 114 -6.98 -8.78 8.32
C PRO A 114 -7.90 -7.84 9.09
N VAL A 115 -7.70 -6.54 8.91
CA VAL A 115 -8.61 -5.54 9.46
C VAL A 115 -9.91 -5.55 8.66
N ILE A 116 -11.02 -5.89 9.30
CA ILE A 116 -12.36 -5.81 8.72
C ILE A 116 -12.98 -4.51 9.20
N ASP A 117 -13.33 -3.64 8.26
CA ASP A 117 -13.92 -2.34 8.55
C ASP A 117 -15.44 -2.44 8.70
N LYS A 118 -16.09 -3.15 7.79
CA LYS A 118 -17.54 -3.33 7.80
C LYS A 118 -17.94 -4.65 7.13
N VAL A 119 -19.00 -5.26 7.66
CA VAL A 119 -19.66 -6.43 7.09
C VAL A 119 -21.04 -6.01 6.60
N PHE A 120 -21.46 -6.48 5.44
CA PHE A 120 -22.76 -6.28 4.84
C PHE A 120 -23.44 -7.62 4.60
N ASP A 121 -24.75 -7.68 4.78
CA ASP A 121 -25.55 -8.81 4.29
C ASP A 121 -25.51 -8.87 2.76
N PHE A 122 -25.63 -10.05 2.19
CA PHE A 122 -25.64 -10.22 0.73
C PHE A 122 -26.77 -9.39 0.06
N ALA A 123 -27.91 -9.25 0.70
CA ALA A 123 -29.01 -8.39 0.20
C ALA A 123 -28.60 -6.92 0.08
N ALA A 124 -27.63 -6.48 0.86
CA ALA A 124 -27.07 -5.12 0.83
C ALA A 124 -25.79 -4.99 -0.02
N LEU A 125 -25.52 -5.96 -0.91
CA LEU A 125 -24.34 -5.93 -1.79
C LEU A 125 -24.16 -4.62 -2.57
N PRO A 126 -25.21 -3.97 -3.13
CA PRO A 126 -25.06 -2.67 -3.78
C PRO A 126 -24.53 -1.58 -2.84
N ASP A 127 -24.89 -1.61 -1.57
CA ASP A 127 -24.41 -0.65 -0.57
C ASP A 127 -22.96 -0.91 -0.19
N ALA A 128 -22.54 -2.18 -0.14
CA ALA A 128 -21.14 -2.54 0.04
C ALA A 128 -20.25 -1.95 -1.09
N PHE A 129 -20.69 -2.03 -2.34
CA PHE A 129 -19.99 -1.42 -3.47
C PHE A 129 -19.96 0.11 -3.40
N ARG A 130 -21.08 0.76 -3.04
CA ARG A 130 -21.11 2.22 -2.83
C ARG A 130 -20.15 2.65 -1.73
N TYR A 131 -20.12 1.90 -0.64
CA TYR A 131 -19.19 2.14 0.46
C TYR A 131 -17.72 1.95 0.04
N LEU A 132 -17.42 0.90 -0.73
CA LEU A 132 -16.09 0.70 -1.32
C LEU A 132 -15.69 1.89 -2.20
N GLN A 133 -16.58 2.32 -3.09
CA GLN A 133 -16.35 3.41 -4.04
C GLN A 133 -16.12 4.75 -3.32
N SER A 134 -16.76 4.99 -2.18
CA SER A 134 -16.57 6.21 -1.39
C SER A 134 -15.14 6.36 -0.84
N GLY A 135 -14.39 5.27 -0.76
CA GLY A 135 -13.05 5.25 -0.16
C GLY A 135 -13.04 5.55 1.34
N ALA A 136 -14.20 5.54 2.03
CA ALA A 136 -14.29 5.83 3.46
C ALA A 136 -13.72 4.71 4.32
N HIS A 137 -13.78 3.46 3.85
CA HIS A 137 -13.33 2.27 4.57
C HIS A 137 -11.84 2.29 4.93
N PHE A 138 -11.51 1.55 6.00
CA PHE A 138 -10.13 1.28 6.41
C PHE A 138 -9.95 -0.23 6.64
N GLY A 139 -9.27 -0.90 5.74
CA GLY A 139 -9.14 -2.36 5.73
C GLY A 139 -10.09 -3.01 4.72
N LYS A 140 -10.72 -4.11 5.10
CA LYS A 140 -11.57 -4.92 4.21
C LYS A 140 -13.05 -4.69 4.47
N ILE A 141 -13.82 -4.72 3.39
CA ILE A 141 -15.28 -4.80 3.41
C ILE A 141 -15.64 -6.26 3.13
N CYS A 142 -16.45 -6.85 4.00
CA CYS A 142 -16.91 -8.23 3.85
C CYS A 142 -18.40 -8.26 3.52
N VAL A 143 -18.82 -9.33 2.85
CA VAL A 143 -20.22 -9.64 2.58
C VAL A 143 -20.49 -11.05 3.08
N GLU A 144 -21.53 -11.20 3.86
CA GLU A 144 -21.99 -12.50 4.41
C GLU A 144 -23.29 -12.92 3.74
N TRP A 145 -23.52 -14.24 3.57
CA TRP A 145 -24.72 -14.84 3.04
C TRP A 145 -25.14 -16.04 3.89
#